data_1b459b9a8baa3262a9ac0b8af6acc22c
#
_entry.id   1b459b9a8baa3262a9ac0b8af6acc22c
#
_cell.length_a   1.000
_cell.length_b   1.000
_cell.length_c   1.000
_cell.angle_alpha   90.00
_cell.angle_beta   90.00
_cell.angle_gamma   90.00
#
_symmetry.space_group_name_H-M   'P 1'
#
loop_
_entity.id
_entity.type
_entity.pdbx_description
1 polymer ?
#
loop_
_entity_poly.entity_id
_entity_poly.type
_entity_poly.pdbx_seq_one_letter_code
_entity_poly.pdbx_strand_id
1 'polypeptide(L)'
;MDFTDKTVLVTGASRGIGAAIVKAFAAEGAAVIVNYLQNHEAANTTVSACKDLGGVALALQADVTNRKASDELVRQTLEEFGKIDVLVNNAFSPYIFDPEARKMLWQLEWSDYQNQIDGTLKSAHGLVQAVLPAMLSRAEGSIINIATNLVARPAVPYHDYTTAKAALIGFSRNLAMELGPLGVRVNTVAPGLVYPTDASRS
;
A
#
# COMPACT_ATOMS: atom_id res chain seq x y z
N MET A 1 -5.30 -20.22 -2.63
CA MET A 1 -5.92 -19.47 -3.75
C MET A 1 -4.97 -19.58 -4.91
N ASP A 2 -5.45 -19.53 -6.14
CA ASP A 2 -4.58 -19.54 -7.31
C ASP A 2 -4.48 -18.10 -7.86
N PHE A 3 -3.28 -17.54 -7.83
CA PHE A 3 -2.94 -16.25 -8.39
C PHE A 3 -2.00 -16.36 -9.60
N THR A 4 -1.89 -17.57 -10.17
CA THR A 4 -1.20 -17.79 -11.44
C THR A 4 -1.74 -16.81 -12.47
N ASP A 5 -0.86 -16.22 -13.27
CA ASP A 5 -1.18 -15.16 -14.26
C ASP A 5 -1.77 -13.86 -13.67
N LYS A 6 -1.71 -13.61 -12.37
CA LYS A 6 -2.11 -12.32 -11.78
C LYS A 6 -0.89 -11.45 -11.49
N THR A 7 -1.02 -10.16 -11.76
CA THR A 7 0.00 -9.15 -11.44
C THR A 7 -0.46 -8.30 -10.26
N VAL A 8 0.38 -8.25 -9.22
CA VAL A 8 0.10 -7.57 -7.95
C VAL A 8 1.11 -6.47 -7.69
N LEU A 9 0.69 -5.23 -7.62
CA LEU A 9 1.50 -4.09 -7.24
C LEU A 9 1.28 -3.75 -5.76
N VAL A 10 2.35 -3.80 -4.96
CA VAL A 10 2.30 -3.46 -3.53
C VAL A 10 3.23 -2.31 -3.21
N THR A 11 2.72 -1.24 -2.62
CA THR A 11 3.52 -0.09 -2.25
C THR A 11 4.17 -0.25 -0.88
N GLY A 12 5.39 0.28 -0.71
CA GLY A 12 6.15 0.13 0.53
C GLY A 12 6.43 -1.34 0.87
N ALA A 13 6.77 -2.15 -0.14
CA ALA A 13 6.87 -3.61 -0.02
C ALA A 13 8.28 -4.13 0.27
N SER A 14 9.26 -3.27 0.52
CA SER A 14 10.63 -3.71 0.82
C SER A 14 10.77 -4.35 2.21
N ARG A 15 9.82 -4.13 3.13
CA ARG A 15 9.87 -4.63 4.52
C ARG A 15 8.48 -4.74 5.14
N GLY A 16 8.42 -5.27 6.37
CA GLY A 16 7.22 -5.29 7.20
C GLY A 16 6.01 -5.96 6.55
N ILE A 17 4.84 -5.34 6.71
CA ILE A 17 3.56 -5.85 6.19
C ILE A 17 3.59 -5.95 4.67
N GLY A 18 4.13 -4.96 3.97
CA GLY A 18 4.21 -4.97 2.51
C GLY A 18 5.04 -6.15 1.99
N ALA A 19 6.20 -6.45 2.60
CA ALA A 19 7.01 -7.60 2.24
C ALA A 19 6.30 -8.95 2.51
N ALA A 20 5.53 -9.04 3.60
CA ALA A 20 4.72 -10.22 3.89
C ALA A 20 3.61 -10.42 2.85
N ILE A 21 2.97 -9.33 2.41
CA ILE A 21 1.92 -9.36 1.39
C ILE A 21 2.47 -9.86 0.05
N VAL A 22 3.58 -9.30 -0.46
CA VAL A 22 4.15 -9.76 -1.76
C VAL A 22 4.60 -11.21 -1.70
N LYS A 23 5.18 -11.65 -0.59
CA LYS A 23 5.56 -13.06 -0.41
C LYS A 23 4.35 -13.99 -0.43
N ALA A 24 3.25 -13.61 0.22
CA ALA A 24 2.03 -14.40 0.22
C ALA A 24 1.44 -14.53 -1.19
N PHE A 25 1.40 -13.45 -1.98
CA PHE A 25 0.96 -13.50 -3.36
C PHE A 25 1.91 -14.31 -4.25
N ALA A 26 3.22 -14.15 -4.07
CA ALA A 26 4.23 -14.91 -4.81
C ALA A 26 4.11 -16.42 -4.56
N ALA A 27 3.87 -16.84 -3.32
CA ALA A 27 3.65 -18.25 -2.95
C ALA A 27 2.39 -18.84 -3.60
N GLU A 28 1.44 -18.02 -4.01
CA GLU A 28 0.22 -18.43 -4.73
C GLU A 28 0.37 -18.26 -6.27
N GLY A 29 1.59 -18.03 -6.77
CA GLY A 29 1.92 -18.00 -8.20
C GLY A 29 1.82 -16.63 -8.87
N ALA A 30 1.59 -15.54 -8.14
CA ALA A 30 1.49 -14.20 -8.73
C ALA A 30 2.83 -13.64 -9.20
N ALA A 31 2.78 -12.79 -10.23
CA ALA A 31 3.81 -11.80 -10.51
C ALA A 31 3.64 -10.60 -9.55
N VAL A 32 4.69 -10.25 -8.80
CA VAL A 32 4.59 -9.21 -7.77
C VAL A 32 5.56 -8.07 -8.01
N ILE A 33 5.08 -6.84 -7.82
CA ILE A 33 5.88 -5.63 -7.86
C ILE A 33 6.15 -5.18 -6.43
N VAL A 34 7.42 -5.17 -6.06
CA VAL A 34 7.93 -4.68 -4.78
C VAL A 34 8.28 -3.19 -4.96
N ASN A 35 7.31 -2.31 -4.74
CA ASN A 35 7.62 -0.87 -4.75
C ASN A 35 8.31 -0.47 -3.44
N TYR A 36 9.32 0.37 -3.56
CA TYR A 36 10.09 0.91 -2.45
C TYR A 36 10.51 2.38 -2.70
N LEU A 37 10.82 3.11 -1.63
CA LEU A 37 11.25 4.51 -1.72
C LEU A 37 12.78 4.65 -1.77
N GLN A 38 13.51 4.06 -0.81
CA GLN A 38 14.95 4.29 -0.61
C GLN A 38 15.77 3.01 -0.47
N ASN A 39 15.28 2.02 0.25
CA ASN A 39 16.07 0.85 0.60
C ASN A 39 16.04 -0.21 -0.50
N HIS A 40 16.95 -0.07 -1.45
CA HIS A 40 17.13 -0.97 -2.59
C HIS A 40 17.53 -2.40 -2.16
N GLU A 41 18.41 -2.53 -1.18
CA GLU A 41 18.88 -3.82 -0.68
C GLU A 41 17.73 -4.63 -0.04
N ALA A 42 16.93 -4.00 0.81
CA ALA A 42 15.76 -4.64 1.40
C ALA A 42 14.72 -5.03 0.34
N ALA A 43 14.54 -4.21 -0.70
CA ALA A 43 13.63 -4.52 -1.81
C ALA A 43 14.11 -5.76 -2.58
N ASN A 44 15.41 -5.84 -2.89
CA ASN A 44 16.00 -6.98 -3.58
C ASN A 44 15.96 -8.26 -2.73
N THR A 45 16.18 -8.15 -1.41
CA THR A 45 16.01 -9.28 -0.48
C THR A 45 14.56 -9.80 -0.52
N THR A 46 13.59 -8.90 -0.57
CA THR A 46 12.17 -9.28 -0.68
C THR A 46 11.87 -9.93 -2.04
N VAL A 47 12.43 -9.39 -3.13
CA VAL A 47 12.31 -9.99 -4.47
C VAL A 47 12.89 -11.40 -4.51
N SER A 48 14.08 -11.62 -3.96
CA SER A 48 14.71 -12.94 -3.89
C SER A 48 13.80 -13.92 -3.14
N ALA A 49 13.30 -13.53 -1.98
CA ALA A 49 12.38 -14.36 -1.19
C ALA A 49 11.07 -14.70 -1.94
N CYS A 50 10.54 -13.78 -2.77
CA CYS A 50 9.37 -14.07 -3.62
C CYS A 50 9.69 -15.09 -4.71
N LYS A 51 10.88 -15.00 -5.32
CA LYS A 51 11.34 -15.97 -6.33
C LYS A 51 11.57 -17.36 -5.74
N ASP A 52 12.13 -17.43 -4.54
CA ASP A 52 12.33 -18.68 -3.81
C ASP A 52 11.01 -19.39 -3.48
N LEU A 53 9.91 -18.64 -3.39
CA LEU A 53 8.54 -19.13 -3.22
C LEU A 53 7.86 -19.55 -4.55
N GLY A 54 8.57 -19.43 -5.68
CA GLY A 54 8.07 -19.81 -7.01
C GLY A 54 7.35 -18.69 -7.77
N GLY A 55 7.25 -17.49 -7.23
CA GLY A 55 6.65 -16.33 -7.90
C GLY A 55 7.63 -15.59 -8.80
N VAL A 56 7.10 -14.74 -9.67
CA VAL A 56 7.86 -13.73 -10.41
C VAL A 56 7.85 -12.43 -9.62
N ALA A 57 9.01 -11.78 -9.45
CA ALA A 57 9.07 -10.56 -8.64
C ALA A 57 10.03 -9.53 -9.26
N LEU A 58 9.64 -8.25 -9.22
CA LEU A 58 10.41 -7.10 -9.68
C LEU A 58 10.37 -5.98 -8.63
N ALA A 59 11.54 -5.41 -8.31
CA ALA A 59 11.64 -4.23 -7.46
C ALA A 59 11.60 -2.95 -8.32
N LEU A 60 10.69 -2.02 -8.01
CA LEU A 60 10.57 -0.73 -8.67
C LEU A 60 10.63 0.41 -7.65
N GLN A 61 11.60 1.31 -7.82
CA GLN A 61 11.75 2.48 -6.97
C GLN A 61 10.79 3.58 -7.43
N ALA A 62 9.94 4.04 -6.52
CA ALA A 62 9.10 5.22 -6.74
C ALA A 62 8.66 5.85 -5.42
N ASP A 63 8.69 7.18 -5.38
CA ASP A 63 7.98 7.95 -4.35
C ASP A 63 6.51 8.08 -4.75
N VAL A 64 5.67 7.29 -4.11
CA VAL A 64 4.23 7.24 -4.42
C VAL A 64 3.44 8.49 -3.97
N THR A 65 4.08 9.41 -3.24
CA THR A 65 3.51 10.74 -2.95
C THR A 65 3.64 11.69 -4.15
N ASN A 66 4.53 11.35 -5.11
CA ASN A 66 4.73 12.09 -6.35
C ASN A 66 3.93 11.47 -7.48
N ARG A 67 3.01 12.24 -8.06
CA ARG A 67 2.12 11.77 -9.12
C ARG A 67 2.87 11.21 -10.34
N LYS A 68 3.90 11.91 -10.82
CA LYS A 68 4.68 11.47 -11.99
C LYS A 68 5.41 10.15 -11.71
N ALA A 69 5.95 9.99 -10.50
CA ALA A 69 6.60 8.74 -10.10
C ALA A 69 5.59 7.58 -10.00
N SER A 70 4.35 7.84 -9.54
CA SER A 70 3.29 6.84 -9.52
C SER A 70 2.85 6.44 -10.94
N ASP A 71 2.70 7.40 -11.85
CA ASP A 71 2.37 7.13 -13.25
C ASP A 71 3.48 6.29 -13.92
N GLU A 72 4.75 6.60 -13.66
CA GLU A 72 5.90 5.87 -14.17
C GLU A 72 5.99 4.44 -13.60
N LEU A 73 5.74 4.26 -12.30
CA LEU A 73 5.67 2.94 -11.65
C LEU A 73 4.63 2.05 -12.32
N VAL A 74 3.44 2.59 -12.57
CA VAL A 74 2.36 1.85 -13.23
C VAL A 74 2.72 1.56 -14.69
N ARG A 75 3.30 2.51 -15.41
CA ARG A 75 3.75 2.33 -16.80
C ARG A 75 4.74 1.17 -16.90
N GLN A 76 5.81 1.17 -16.07
CA GLN A 76 6.81 0.11 -16.06
C GLN A 76 6.20 -1.26 -15.70
N THR A 77 5.26 -1.28 -14.75
CA THR A 77 4.54 -2.52 -14.40
C THR A 77 3.75 -3.06 -15.58
N LEU A 78 3.05 -2.18 -16.30
CA LEU A 78 2.26 -2.57 -17.48
C LEU A 78 3.14 -3.00 -18.65
N GLU A 79 4.30 -2.38 -18.84
CA GLU A 79 5.27 -2.79 -19.88
C GLU A 79 5.83 -4.18 -19.62
N GLU A 80 6.15 -4.50 -18.36
CA GLU A 80 6.74 -5.78 -18.00
C GLU A 80 5.71 -6.92 -17.99
N PHE A 81 4.49 -6.67 -17.46
CA PHE A 81 3.50 -7.72 -17.19
C PHE A 81 2.20 -7.59 -17.97
N GLY A 82 2.02 -6.53 -18.75
CA GLY A 82 0.83 -6.29 -19.59
C GLY A 82 -0.44 -5.90 -18.84
N LYS A 83 -0.48 -6.09 -17.49
CA LYS A 83 -1.67 -5.84 -16.66
C LYS A 83 -1.31 -5.58 -15.21
N ILE A 84 -2.28 -5.03 -14.45
CA ILE A 84 -2.28 -4.99 -12.99
C ILE A 84 -3.63 -5.47 -12.53
N ASP A 85 -3.69 -6.63 -11.86
CA ASP A 85 -4.92 -7.22 -11.37
C ASP A 85 -5.22 -6.78 -9.94
N VAL A 86 -4.17 -6.56 -9.13
CA VAL A 86 -4.31 -6.14 -7.74
C VAL A 86 -3.37 -4.96 -7.44
N LEU A 87 -3.93 -3.90 -6.88
CA LEU A 87 -3.17 -2.81 -6.25
C LEU A 87 -3.32 -2.90 -4.73
N VAL A 88 -2.20 -2.94 -4.01
CA VAL A 88 -2.20 -2.83 -2.55
C VAL A 88 -1.52 -1.53 -2.12
N ASN A 89 -2.32 -0.57 -1.66
CA ASN A 89 -1.85 0.68 -1.08
C ASN A 89 -1.47 0.42 0.39
N ASN A 90 -0.18 0.10 0.61
CA ASN A 90 0.37 -0.20 1.93
C ASN A 90 1.33 0.90 2.41
N ALA A 91 1.97 1.65 1.50
CA ALA A 91 2.88 2.74 1.86
C ALA A 91 2.17 3.84 2.67
N PHE A 92 2.92 4.44 3.58
CA PHE A 92 2.55 5.63 4.34
C PHE A 92 3.82 6.40 4.73
N SER A 93 3.70 7.66 5.15
CA SER A 93 4.84 8.45 5.63
C SER A 93 5.49 7.81 6.85
N PRO A 94 6.83 7.88 7.00
CA PRO A 94 7.50 7.36 8.18
C PRO A 94 6.85 7.84 9.48
N TYR A 95 6.65 6.93 10.42
CA TYR A 95 5.98 7.19 11.69
C TYR A 95 6.63 6.41 12.83
N ILE A 96 6.72 7.03 14.00
CA ILE A 96 7.25 6.41 15.21
C ILE A 96 6.06 5.98 16.07
N PHE A 97 5.88 4.67 16.23
CA PHE A 97 4.81 4.09 17.05
C PHE A 97 5.29 3.86 18.49
N ASP A 98 5.68 4.93 19.14
CA ASP A 98 6.06 4.93 20.56
C ASP A 98 4.98 5.66 21.37
N PRO A 99 4.22 4.98 22.25
CA PRO A 99 3.20 5.61 23.06
C PRO A 99 3.73 6.69 24.00
N GLU A 100 4.98 6.57 24.48
CA GLU A 100 5.60 7.51 25.42
C GLU A 100 6.18 8.73 24.71
N ALA A 101 6.73 8.56 23.50
CA ALA A 101 7.35 9.62 22.71
C ALA A 101 6.40 10.30 21.70
N ARG A 102 5.13 9.91 21.63
CA ARG A 102 4.15 10.52 20.71
C ARG A 102 3.91 11.99 21.05
N LYS A 103 3.67 12.80 20.03
CA LYS A 103 3.19 14.17 20.24
C LYS A 103 1.77 14.18 20.84
N MET A 104 1.57 15.00 21.84
CA MET A 104 0.24 15.31 22.36
C MET A 104 -0.49 16.29 21.44
N LEU A 105 -1.81 16.39 21.49
CA LEU A 105 -2.60 17.25 20.61
C LEU A 105 -2.07 18.69 20.56
N TRP A 106 -1.67 19.24 21.69
CA TRP A 106 -1.15 20.63 21.78
C TRP A 106 0.29 20.83 21.28
N GLN A 107 0.96 19.74 20.88
CA GLN A 107 2.31 19.72 20.27
C GLN A 107 2.24 19.43 18.76
N LEU A 108 1.07 18.98 18.27
CA LEU A 108 0.86 18.66 16.86
C LEU A 108 0.59 19.95 16.09
N GLU A 109 1.23 20.06 14.94
CA GLU A 109 0.98 21.10 13.96
C GLU A 109 0.20 20.53 12.76
N TRP A 110 -0.41 21.39 11.97
CA TRP A 110 -1.10 20.95 10.76
C TRP A 110 -0.18 20.22 9.78
N SER A 111 1.08 20.58 9.74
CA SER A 111 2.11 19.91 8.94
C SER A 111 2.28 18.43 9.29
N ASP A 112 2.10 18.02 10.56
CA ASP A 112 2.13 16.63 10.98
C ASP A 112 0.99 15.84 10.30
N TYR A 113 -0.23 16.40 10.35
CA TYR A 113 -1.39 15.81 9.66
C TYR A 113 -1.20 15.78 8.15
N GLN A 114 -0.72 16.88 7.55
CA GLN A 114 -0.51 16.98 6.10
C GLN A 114 0.48 15.92 5.63
N ASN A 115 1.57 15.70 6.36
CA ASN A 115 2.56 14.67 6.05
C ASN A 115 1.94 13.27 6.02
N GLN A 116 1.12 12.92 7.01
CA GLN A 116 0.44 11.61 7.05
C GLN A 116 -0.65 11.48 5.99
N ILE A 117 -1.37 12.56 5.69
CA ILE A 117 -2.37 12.58 4.61
C ILE A 117 -1.69 12.41 3.25
N ASP A 118 -0.57 13.09 3.01
CA ASP A 118 0.17 12.97 1.75
C ASP A 118 0.73 11.55 1.55
N GLY A 119 1.33 10.97 2.58
CA GLY A 119 1.86 9.61 2.52
C GLY A 119 0.80 8.51 2.44
N THR A 120 -0.43 8.77 2.90
CA THR A 120 -1.48 7.76 2.99
C THR A 120 -2.57 7.97 1.93
N LEU A 121 -3.30 9.08 2.01
CA LEU A 121 -4.46 9.31 1.15
C LEU A 121 -4.07 9.80 -0.25
N LYS A 122 -3.20 10.80 -0.34
CA LYS A 122 -2.77 11.37 -1.63
C LYS A 122 -2.01 10.33 -2.45
N SER A 123 -1.15 9.53 -1.83
CA SER A 123 -0.44 8.45 -2.50
C SER A 123 -1.40 7.38 -3.04
N ALA A 124 -2.35 6.92 -2.23
CA ALA A 124 -3.37 5.96 -2.66
C ALA A 124 -4.25 6.51 -3.78
N HIS A 125 -4.68 7.78 -3.68
CA HIS A 125 -5.45 8.45 -4.72
C HIS A 125 -4.67 8.50 -6.05
N GLY A 126 -3.41 8.92 -6.03
CA GLY A 126 -2.56 9.00 -7.23
C GLY A 126 -2.39 7.64 -7.92
N LEU A 127 -2.12 6.59 -7.13
CA LEU A 127 -1.96 5.23 -7.66
C LEU A 127 -3.26 4.64 -8.21
N VAL A 128 -4.39 4.85 -7.51
CA VAL A 128 -5.69 4.42 -8.01
C VAL A 128 -5.97 5.06 -9.38
N GLN A 129 -5.77 6.37 -9.51
CA GLN A 129 -5.95 7.05 -10.80
C GLN A 129 -5.00 6.51 -11.88
N ALA A 130 -3.78 6.11 -11.54
CA ALA A 130 -2.81 5.59 -12.50
C ALA A 130 -3.16 4.18 -12.99
N VAL A 131 -3.62 3.27 -12.11
CA VAL A 131 -3.97 1.88 -12.48
C VAL A 131 -5.36 1.77 -13.11
N LEU A 132 -6.26 2.69 -12.81
CA LEU A 132 -7.68 2.59 -13.14
C LEU A 132 -7.96 2.42 -14.63
N PRO A 133 -7.30 3.13 -15.57
CA PRO A 133 -7.54 2.92 -17.01
C PRO A 133 -7.30 1.47 -17.45
N ALA A 134 -6.24 0.82 -16.95
CA ALA A 134 -5.92 -0.56 -17.27
C ALA A 134 -6.91 -1.56 -16.65
N MET A 135 -7.43 -1.29 -15.45
CA MET A 135 -8.45 -2.13 -14.81
C MET A 135 -9.80 -1.98 -15.50
N LEU A 136 -10.22 -0.75 -15.81
CA LEU A 136 -11.51 -0.48 -16.47
C LEU A 136 -11.58 -1.06 -17.88
N SER A 137 -10.48 -1.04 -18.63
CA SER A 137 -10.46 -1.62 -20.00
C SER A 137 -10.74 -3.12 -20.01
N ARG A 138 -10.49 -3.81 -18.88
CA ARG A 138 -10.78 -5.24 -18.70
C ARG A 138 -12.02 -5.52 -17.87
N ALA A 139 -12.66 -4.48 -17.32
CA ALA A 139 -13.73 -4.59 -16.33
C ALA A 139 -13.35 -5.55 -15.16
N GLU A 140 -12.08 -5.58 -14.78
CA GLU A 140 -11.52 -6.47 -13.76
C GLU A 140 -10.40 -5.77 -13.01
N GLY A 141 -10.48 -5.79 -11.67
CA GLY A 141 -9.44 -5.26 -10.78
C GLY A 141 -9.78 -5.42 -9.32
N SER A 142 -8.75 -5.35 -8.48
CA SER A 142 -8.91 -5.35 -7.03
C SER A 142 -7.98 -4.33 -6.39
N ILE A 143 -8.53 -3.38 -5.64
CA ILE A 143 -7.79 -2.38 -4.89
C ILE A 143 -7.93 -2.71 -3.40
N ILE A 144 -6.80 -2.80 -2.70
CA ILE A 144 -6.75 -3.09 -1.27
C ILE A 144 -6.01 -1.95 -0.57
N ASN A 145 -6.67 -1.27 0.34
CA ASN A 145 -6.09 -0.18 1.12
C ASN A 145 -5.79 -0.65 2.55
N ILE A 146 -4.52 -0.49 2.99
CA ILE A 146 -4.12 -0.88 4.34
C ILE A 146 -4.36 0.28 5.30
N ALA A 147 -5.40 0.14 6.13
CA ALA A 147 -5.78 1.08 7.17
C ALA A 147 -5.21 0.67 8.55
N THR A 148 -5.96 0.89 9.62
CA THR A 148 -5.63 0.47 10.99
C THR A 148 -6.90 0.31 11.82
N ASN A 149 -6.90 -0.62 12.77
CA ASN A 149 -7.98 -0.78 13.73
C ASN A 149 -8.07 0.40 14.73
N LEU A 150 -7.03 1.22 14.84
CA LEU A 150 -7.03 2.43 15.68
C LEU A 150 -8.10 3.45 15.27
N VAL A 151 -8.58 3.40 14.02
CA VAL A 151 -9.72 4.24 13.58
C VAL A 151 -11.00 3.88 14.36
N ALA A 152 -11.25 2.61 14.59
CA ALA A 152 -12.42 2.17 15.33
C ALA A 152 -12.20 2.15 16.86
N ARG A 153 -10.95 1.90 17.28
CA ARG A 153 -10.59 1.80 18.71
C ARG A 153 -9.22 2.43 18.93
N PRO A 154 -9.13 3.73 19.24
CA PRO A 154 -7.89 4.47 19.43
C PRO A 154 -7.24 4.15 20.78
N ALA A 155 -6.69 2.92 20.92
CA ALA A 155 -6.02 2.49 22.14
C ALA A 155 -4.80 3.36 22.49
N VAL A 156 -4.10 3.86 21.46
CA VAL A 156 -3.08 4.91 21.57
C VAL A 156 -3.47 6.04 20.62
N PRO A 157 -3.59 7.30 21.08
CA PRO A 157 -4.05 8.41 20.26
C PRO A 157 -2.92 8.97 19.37
N TYR A 158 -2.60 8.28 18.29
CA TYR A 158 -1.75 8.77 17.20
C TYR A 158 -2.63 9.60 16.25
N HIS A 159 -2.85 10.88 16.60
CA HIS A 159 -3.87 11.74 16.00
C HIS A 159 -3.73 11.91 14.48
N ASP A 160 -2.56 12.29 14.02
CA ASP A 160 -2.21 12.55 12.62
C ASP A 160 -2.32 11.27 11.78
N TYR A 161 -1.68 10.20 12.24
CA TYR A 161 -1.72 8.89 11.60
C TYR A 161 -3.14 8.32 11.50
N THR A 162 -3.86 8.30 12.62
CA THR A 162 -5.22 7.73 12.68
C THR A 162 -6.19 8.56 11.83
N THR A 163 -6.04 9.89 11.80
CA THR A 163 -6.84 10.76 10.94
C THR A 163 -6.60 10.46 9.45
N ALA A 164 -5.36 10.31 9.02
CA ALA A 164 -5.05 9.96 7.64
C ALA A 164 -5.61 8.58 7.25
N LYS A 165 -5.53 7.59 8.16
CA LYS A 165 -6.11 6.25 7.94
C LYS A 165 -7.64 6.25 7.94
N ALA A 166 -8.28 7.11 8.74
CA ALA A 166 -9.74 7.31 8.70
C ALA A 166 -10.18 7.92 7.35
N ALA A 167 -9.44 8.91 6.84
CA ALA A 167 -9.68 9.48 5.53
C ALA A 167 -9.54 8.44 4.40
N LEU A 168 -8.54 7.55 4.48
CA LEU A 168 -8.38 6.44 3.54
C LEU A 168 -9.58 5.47 3.54
N ILE A 169 -10.18 5.19 4.71
CA ILE A 169 -11.39 4.35 4.81
C ILE A 169 -12.57 5.03 4.10
N GLY A 170 -12.78 6.33 4.33
CA GLY A 170 -13.82 7.11 3.64
C GLY A 170 -13.63 7.09 2.12
N PHE A 171 -12.41 7.33 1.65
CA PHE A 171 -12.03 7.23 0.24
C PHE A 171 -12.33 5.86 -0.34
N SER A 172 -11.94 4.78 0.35
CA SER A 172 -12.16 3.39 -0.08
C SER A 172 -13.64 3.06 -0.26
N ARG A 173 -14.50 3.54 0.64
CA ARG A 173 -15.97 3.32 0.56
C ARG A 173 -16.58 3.99 -0.68
N ASN A 174 -16.19 5.23 -0.96
CA ASN A 174 -16.66 5.93 -2.16
C ASN A 174 -16.18 5.23 -3.43
N LEU A 175 -14.91 4.84 -3.50
CA LEU A 175 -14.37 4.08 -4.63
C LEU A 175 -15.10 2.74 -4.83
N ALA A 176 -15.42 2.01 -3.76
CA ALA A 176 -16.14 0.74 -3.87
C ALA A 176 -17.52 0.89 -4.49
N MET A 177 -18.23 1.97 -4.14
CA MET A 177 -19.55 2.29 -4.70
C MET A 177 -19.46 2.71 -6.17
N GLU A 178 -18.47 3.50 -6.52
CA GLU A 178 -18.29 4.02 -7.89
C GLU A 178 -17.74 2.96 -8.85
N LEU A 179 -16.75 2.18 -8.43
CA LEU A 179 -16.02 1.26 -9.28
C LEU A 179 -16.59 -0.17 -9.30
N GLY A 180 -17.36 -0.55 -8.27
CA GLY A 180 -17.98 -1.88 -8.20
C GLY A 180 -18.82 -2.25 -9.44
N PRO A 181 -19.73 -1.38 -9.91
CA PRO A 181 -20.49 -1.63 -11.14
C PRO A 181 -19.62 -1.75 -12.40
N LEU A 182 -18.38 -1.25 -12.35
CA LEU A 182 -17.41 -1.29 -13.45
C LEU A 182 -16.45 -2.49 -13.36
N GLY A 183 -16.70 -3.43 -12.44
CA GLY A 183 -15.90 -4.65 -12.28
C GLY A 183 -14.64 -4.51 -11.42
N VAL A 184 -14.41 -3.34 -10.78
CA VAL A 184 -13.25 -3.13 -9.92
C VAL A 184 -13.70 -3.12 -8.45
N ARG A 185 -13.19 -4.09 -7.69
CA ARG A 185 -13.49 -4.20 -6.24
C ARG A 185 -12.53 -3.35 -5.43
N VAL A 186 -13.03 -2.70 -4.40
CA VAL A 186 -12.19 -1.94 -3.45
C VAL A 186 -12.47 -2.40 -2.03
N ASN A 187 -11.44 -2.79 -1.32
CA ASN A 187 -11.51 -3.26 0.06
C ASN A 187 -10.51 -2.55 0.96
N THR A 188 -10.77 -2.57 2.24
CA THR A 188 -9.89 -2.04 3.27
C THR A 188 -9.55 -3.14 4.26
N VAL A 189 -8.26 -3.32 4.55
CA VAL A 189 -7.77 -4.17 5.63
C VAL A 189 -7.30 -3.26 6.76
N ALA A 190 -7.79 -3.47 7.97
CA ALA A 190 -7.47 -2.67 9.14
C ALA A 190 -6.76 -3.52 10.20
N PRO A 191 -5.44 -3.75 10.08
CA PRO A 191 -4.69 -4.53 11.05
C PRO A 191 -4.67 -3.89 12.42
N GLY A 192 -4.55 -4.73 13.46
CA GLY A 192 -4.09 -4.31 14.78
C GLY A 192 -2.57 -4.17 14.83
N LEU A 193 -2.00 -4.29 16.02
CA LEU A 193 -0.56 -4.35 16.17
C LEU A 193 -0.04 -5.66 15.56
N VAL A 194 0.82 -5.53 14.56
CA VAL A 194 1.48 -6.67 13.89
C VAL A 194 2.92 -6.75 14.38
N TYR A 195 3.31 -7.90 14.90
CA TYR A 195 4.65 -8.15 15.43
C TYR A 195 5.27 -9.39 14.74
N PRO A 196 6.59 -9.39 14.43
CA PRO A 196 7.52 -8.26 14.51
C PRO A 196 7.51 -7.41 13.23
N THR A 197 7.40 -6.10 13.38
CA THR A 197 7.66 -5.12 12.30
C THR A 197 8.57 -4.02 12.85
N ASP A 198 9.19 -3.22 11.98
CA ASP A 198 10.00 -2.08 12.45
C ASP A 198 9.15 -1.10 13.28
N ALA A 199 7.86 -1.00 12.96
CA ALA A 199 6.90 -0.17 13.68
C ALA A 199 6.51 -0.72 15.06
N SER A 200 6.76 -2.02 15.34
CA SER A 200 6.35 -2.69 16.58
C SER A 200 7.53 -3.13 17.45
N ARG A 201 8.77 -2.80 17.06
CA ARG A 201 10.00 -3.16 17.78
C ARG A 201 10.49 -2.08 18.74
N SER A 202 9.82 -0.93 18.78
CA SER A 202 10.11 0.19 19.69
C SER A 202 9.59 -0.06 21.10
#